data_1dfa57c80788d830ecac10dfc0290f78
#
_entry.id   1dfa57c80788d830ecac10dfc0290f78
#
_cell.length_a   1.000
_cell.length_b   1.000
_cell.length_c   1.000
_cell.angle_alpha   90.00
_cell.angle_beta   90.00
_cell.angle_gamma   90.00
#
_symmetry.space_group_name_H-M   'P 1'
#
loop_
_entity.id
_entity.type
_entity.pdbx_description
1 polymer ?
#
loop_
_entity_poly.entity_id
_entity_poly.type
_entity_poly.pdbx_seq_one_letter_code
_entity_poly.pdbx_strand_id
1 'polypeptide(L)'
;PFDWYAGGLFFETDKIMTKLISENTIRPAIIVSVWYFLRASEYMPQKPITEVETSLTQIGDSDVSPDEVTSDNYLKFLVDELKPFIDDNFRTLSGRSNTYTMGASMGGSISAYAISEYPDIFGGAACLSTEWAHGDGAEIDWYEHHWPKAGSHRLYFDYGTETYDKAYEPY
;
A
#
# COMPACT_ATOMS: atom_id res chain seq x y z
N PRO A 1 2.47 13.98 -16.12
CA PRO A 1 2.04 13.02 -15.11
C PRO A 1 2.80 11.73 -15.37
N PHE A 2 3.58 11.31 -14.40
CA PHE A 2 4.31 10.04 -14.51
C PHE A 2 3.33 8.94 -14.14
N ASP A 3 2.96 8.13 -15.11
CA ASP A 3 2.18 6.93 -14.90
C ASP A 3 3.13 5.83 -14.39
N TRP A 4 3.21 5.70 -13.09
CA TRP A 4 4.08 4.72 -12.43
C TRP A 4 3.59 3.28 -12.63
N TYR A 5 2.33 3.08 -13.01
CA TYR A 5 1.67 1.77 -13.00
C TYR A 5 1.29 1.23 -14.38
N ALA A 6 0.89 2.08 -15.28
CA ALA A 6 0.40 1.70 -16.59
C ALA A 6 1.32 2.22 -17.72
N GLY A 7 2.50 1.64 -17.86
CA GLY A 7 3.46 2.02 -18.91
C GLY A 7 4.43 3.12 -18.53
N GLY A 8 4.49 3.46 -17.23
CA GLY A 8 5.51 4.37 -16.70
C GLY A 8 6.90 3.76 -16.69
N LEU A 9 7.88 4.61 -16.51
CA LEU A 9 9.31 4.32 -16.74
C LEU A 9 9.87 3.13 -15.94
N PHE A 10 9.19 2.68 -14.87
CA PHE A 10 9.77 1.73 -13.92
C PHE A 10 9.07 0.37 -13.83
N PHE A 11 7.76 0.27 -14.02
CA PHE A 11 7.06 -0.98 -13.66
C PHE A 11 6.37 -1.70 -14.81
N GLU A 12 5.97 -1.03 -15.88
CA GLU A 12 5.26 -1.62 -17.03
C GLU A 12 4.22 -2.71 -16.62
N THR A 13 3.50 -2.46 -15.53
CA THR A 13 2.64 -3.45 -14.87
C THR A 13 1.57 -4.00 -15.80
N ASP A 14 1.02 -3.18 -16.68
CA ASP A 14 0.04 -3.56 -17.71
C ASP A 14 0.61 -4.60 -18.69
N LYS A 15 1.83 -4.41 -19.15
CA LYS A 15 2.52 -5.33 -20.07
C LYS A 15 2.87 -6.65 -19.38
N ILE A 16 3.42 -6.55 -18.16
CA ILE A 16 3.77 -7.73 -17.36
C ILE A 16 2.52 -8.55 -17.07
N MET A 17 1.45 -7.94 -16.61
CA MET A 17 0.19 -8.63 -16.33
C MET A 17 -0.40 -9.26 -17.57
N THR A 18 -0.43 -8.54 -18.69
CA THR A 18 -0.92 -9.06 -19.97
C THR A 18 -0.13 -10.31 -20.39
N LYS A 19 1.20 -10.25 -20.27
CA LYS A 19 2.06 -11.40 -20.58
C LYS A 19 1.75 -12.58 -19.67
N LEU A 20 1.77 -12.41 -18.35
CA LEU A 20 1.53 -13.47 -17.39
C LEU A 20 0.15 -14.13 -17.54
N ILE A 21 -0.87 -13.33 -17.85
CA ILE A 21 -2.22 -13.84 -18.15
C ILE A 21 -2.21 -14.64 -19.45
N SER A 22 -1.57 -14.15 -20.52
CA SER A 22 -1.52 -14.85 -21.80
C SER A 22 -0.76 -16.18 -21.73
N GLU A 23 0.21 -16.28 -20.86
CA GLU A 23 1.00 -17.49 -20.56
C GLU A 23 0.31 -18.44 -19.57
N ASN A 24 -0.90 -18.09 -19.09
CA ASN A 24 -1.63 -18.82 -18.04
C ASN A 24 -0.83 -19.00 -16.73
N THR A 25 0.12 -18.13 -16.46
CA THR A 25 0.92 -18.13 -15.22
C THR A 25 0.13 -17.59 -14.05
N ILE A 26 -0.74 -16.62 -14.32
CA ILE A 26 -1.66 -16.05 -13.34
C ILE A 26 -3.09 -16.03 -13.89
N ARG A 27 -4.05 -15.97 -12.99
CA ARG A 27 -5.45 -15.73 -13.35
C ARG A 27 -5.63 -14.31 -13.89
N PRO A 28 -6.60 -14.08 -14.79
CA PRO A 28 -6.98 -12.73 -15.18
C PRO A 28 -7.27 -11.84 -13.94
N ALA A 29 -6.75 -10.63 -13.95
CA ALA A 29 -6.95 -9.66 -12.88
C ALA A 29 -7.20 -8.27 -13.47
N ILE A 30 -7.89 -7.44 -12.72
CA ILE A 30 -8.10 -6.02 -13.01
C ILE A 30 -7.15 -5.22 -12.14
N ILE A 31 -6.40 -4.30 -12.73
CA ILE A 31 -5.57 -3.35 -12.01
C ILE A 31 -6.34 -2.05 -11.92
N VAL A 32 -6.50 -1.54 -10.71
CA VAL A 32 -7.09 -0.23 -10.43
C VAL A 32 -5.99 0.67 -9.90
N SER A 33 -5.50 1.56 -10.74
CA SER A 33 -4.50 2.56 -10.33
C SER A 33 -5.22 3.77 -9.75
N VAL A 34 -4.88 4.10 -8.53
CA VAL A 34 -5.49 5.22 -7.81
C VAL A 34 -4.51 6.38 -7.79
N TRP A 35 -4.97 7.54 -8.23
CA TRP A 35 -4.19 8.76 -8.16
C TRP A 35 -4.28 9.36 -6.76
N TYR A 36 -3.17 9.75 -6.18
CA TYR A 36 -3.13 10.50 -4.93
C TYR A 36 -3.31 12.01 -5.20
N PHE A 37 -3.86 12.72 -4.25
CA PHE A 37 -3.92 14.18 -4.27
C PHE A 37 -2.78 14.80 -3.45
N LEU A 38 -2.60 14.34 -2.20
CA LEU A 38 -1.51 14.72 -1.30
C LEU A 38 -0.81 13.44 -0.82
N ARG A 39 0.22 13.01 -1.54
CA ARG A 39 0.86 11.70 -1.36
C ARG A 39 1.25 11.41 0.09
N ALA A 40 1.98 12.31 0.73
CA ALA A 40 2.45 12.09 2.10
C ALA A 40 1.28 12.02 3.09
N SER A 41 0.29 12.91 2.97
CA SER A 41 -0.89 12.94 3.81
C SER A 41 -1.76 11.68 3.66
N GLU A 42 -1.92 11.19 2.43
CA GLU A 42 -2.81 10.05 2.14
C GLU A 42 -2.14 8.69 2.32
N TYR A 43 -0.80 8.60 2.20
CA TYR A 43 -0.10 7.33 2.19
C TYR A 43 0.67 7.03 3.46
N MET A 44 0.84 8.00 4.35
CA MET A 44 1.45 7.80 5.65
C MET A 44 0.43 7.18 6.61
N PRO A 45 0.72 6.01 7.23
CA PRO A 45 -0.22 5.34 8.13
C PRO A 45 -0.58 6.22 9.33
N GLN A 46 -1.86 6.56 9.47
CA GLN A 46 -2.32 7.56 10.43
C GLN A 46 -2.23 7.09 11.88
N LYS A 47 -2.73 5.91 12.20
CA LYS A 47 -2.77 5.42 13.58
C LYS A 47 -1.38 5.20 14.18
N PRO A 48 -0.43 4.55 13.49
CA PRO A 48 0.92 4.42 14.02
C PRO A 48 1.54 5.75 14.44
N ILE A 49 1.30 6.79 13.64
CA ILE A 49 1.87 8.11 13.85
C ILE A 49 1.17 8.86 14.97
N THR A 50 -0.16 8.77 15.05
CA THR A 50 -0.95 9.49 16.06
C THR A 50 -0.93 8.80 17.42
N GLU A 51 -0.84 7.47 17.47
CA GLU A 51 -0.86 6.70 18.71
C GLU A 51 0.48 6.76 19.48
N VAL A 52 1.59 6.96 18.77
CA VAL A 52 2.93 6.93 19.40
C VAL A 52 3.43 8.34 19.77
N GLU A 53 2.66 9.40 19.56
CA GLU A 53 3.05 10.80 19.84
C GLU A 53 4.42 11.18 19.26
N THR A 54 4.80 10.57 18.15
CA THR A 54 6.09 10.84 17.51
C THR A 54 6.06 12.17 16.78
N SER A 55 7.07 12.99 17.01
CA SER A 55 7.37 14.10 16.09
C SER A 55 7.77 13.48 14.77
N LEU A 56 7.00 13.71 13.72
CA LEU A 56 7.37 13.29 12.38
C LEU A 56 8.72 13.95 12.03
N THR A 57 9.77 13.16 12.07
CA THR A 57 11.04 13.58 11.53
C THR A 57 10.94 13.50 10.01
N GLN A 58 11.49 14.52 9.35
CA GLN A 58 11.52 14.61 7.89
C GLN A 58 11.92 13.29 7.24
N ILE A 59 11.03 12.76 6.43
CA ILE A 59 11.38 11.70 5.49
C ILE A 59 11.22 12.31 4.09
N GLY A 60 12.35 12.62 3.47
CA GLY A 60 12.39 13.34 2.20
C GLY A 60 11.94 14.80 2.33
N ASP A 61 11.41 15.36 1.24
CA ASP A 61 11.02 16.78 1.15
C ASP A 61 9.63 17.10 1.71
N SER A 62 9.00 16.19 2.45
CA SER A 62 7.62 16.38 2.91
C SER A 62 7.52 16.47 4.43
N ASP A 63 7.48 17.69 4.93
CA ASP A 63 7.05 17.99 6.30
C ASP A 63 5.52 17.86 6.37
N VAL A 64 5.03 16.72 6.87
CA VAL A 64 3.61 16.53 7.15
C VAL A 64 3.46 16.39 8.66
N SER A 65 2.63 17.24 9.26
CA SER A 65 2.30 17.13 10.68
C SER A 65 1.26 16.02 10.92
N PRO A 66 1.21 15.41 12.12
CA PRO A 66 0.27 14.32 12.41
C PRO A 66 -1.20 14.65 12.12
N ASP A 67 -1.61 15.90 12.31
CA ASP A 67 -2.96 16.38 12.04
C ASP A 67 -3.27 16.57 10.53
N GLU A 68 -2.27 16.55 9.68
CA GLU A 68 -2.40 16.60 8.23
C GLU A 68 -2.48 15.21 7.58
N VAL A 69 -2.23 14.14 8.34
CA VAL A 69 -2.33 12.76 7.85
C VAL A 69 -3.80 12.37 7.69
N THR A 70 -4.16 11.90 6.51
CA THR A 70 -5.56 11.59 6.14
C THR A 70 -5.72 10.19 5.54
N SER A 71 -4.78 9.30 5.80
CA SER A 71 -4.78 7.96 5.21
C SER A 71 -6.00 7.13 5.59
N ASP A 72 -6.60 7.34 6.77
CA ASP A 72 -7.87 6.70 7.14
C ASP A 72 -9.00 7.09 6.18
N ASN A 73 -9.06 8.36 5.78
CA ASN A 73 -10.04 8.83 4.79
C ASN A 73 -9.75 8.27 3.39
N TYR A 74 -8.46 8.20 3.02
CA TYR A 74 -8.06 7.57 1.76
C TYR A 74 -8.46 6.08 1.73
N LEU A 75 -8.21 5.33 2.79
CA LEU A 75 -8.63 3.93 2.87
C LEU A 75 -10.16 3.77 2.86
N LYS A 76 -10.91 4.65 3.53
CA LYS A 76 -12.38 4.66 3.44
C LYS A 76 -12.85 4.88 2.00
N PHE A 77 -12.26 5.82 1.29
CA PHE A 77 -12.57 6.01 -0.13
C PHE A 77 -12.34 4.72 -0.94
N LEU A 78 -11.20 4.04 -0.73
CA LEU A 78 -10.93 2.77 -1.43
C LEU A 78 -11.97 1.69 -1.13
N VAL A 79 -12.37 1.57 0.13
CA VAL A 79 -13.23 0.47 0.62
C VAL A 79 -14.71 0.76 0.42
N ASP A 80 -15.14 1.98 0.70
CA ASP A 80 -16.57 2.32 0.74
C ASP A 80 -17.10 2.86 -0.60
N GLU A 81 -16.20 3.39 -1.44
CA GLU A 81 -16.59 4.01 -2.70
C GLU A 81 -15.97 3.31 -3.92
N LEU A 82 -14.64 3.27 -4.01
CA LEU A 82 -13.95 2.79 -5.20
C LEU A 82 -14.17 1.29 -5.43
N LYS A 83 -13.94 0.47 -4.42
CA LYS A 83 -14.10 -0.99 -4.55
C LYS A 83 -15.53 -1.38 -4.90
N PRO A 84 -16.59 -0.88 -4.23
CA PRO A 84 -17.97 -1.13 -4.65
C PRO A 84 -18.25 -0.69 -6.09
N PHE A 85 -17.76 0.49 -6.48
CA PHE A 85 -17.92 0.95 -7.86
C PHE A 85 -17.28 0.00 -8.89
N ILE A 86 -16.09 -0.51 -8.60
CA ILE A 86 -15.39 -1.47 -9.47
C ILE A 86 -16.16 -2.80 -9.52
N ASP A 87 -16.61 -3.30 -8.37
CA ASP A 87 -17.34 -4.56 -8.30
C ASP A 87 -18.70 -4.52 -9.02
N ASP A 88 -19.38 -3.38 -8.97
CA ASP A 88 -20.69 -3.20 -9.61
C ASP A 88 -20.58 -2.99 -11.15
N ASN A 89 -19.46 -2.45 -11.63
CA ASN A 89 -19.31 -2.08 -13.03
C ASN A 89 -18.42 -3.03 -13.85
N PHE A 90 -17.63 -3.89 -13.20
CA PHE A 90 -16.70 -4.80 -13.85
C PHE A 90 -16.90 -6.23 -13.37
N ARG A 91 -16.47 -7.21 -14.15
CA ARG A 91 -16.56 -8.63 -13.82
C ARG A 91 -15.48 -9.02 -12.81
N THR A 92 -15.68 -8.69 -11.57
CA THR A 92 -14.76 -9.01 -10.48
C THR A 92 -15.17 -10.28 -9.71
N LEU A 93 -14.22 -10.80 -8.94
CA LEU A 93 -14.47 -11.70 -7.83
C LEU A 93 -14.33 -10.85 -6.57
N SER A 94 -15.43 -10.30 -6.06
CA SER A 94 -15.46 -9.24 -5.05
C SER A 94 -14.97 -9.65 -3.65
N GLY A 95 -14.82 -10.95 -3.41
CA GLY A 95 -14.42 -11.46 -2.10
C GLY A 95 -12.97 -11.15 -1.74
N ARG A 96 -12.70 -11.07 -0.44
CA ARG A 96 -11.38 -10.81 0.16
C ARG A 96 -10.22 -11.56 -0.51
N SER A 97 -10.39 -12.87 -0.73
CA SER A 97 -9.33 -13.71 -1.33
C SER A 97 -8.94 -13.35 -2.76
N ASN A 98 -9.63 -12.41 -3.37
CA ASN A 98 -9.40 -11.93 -4.74
C ASN A 98 -9.14 -10.40 -4.79
N THR A 99 -9.06 -9.75 -3.64
CA THR A 99 -8.80 -8.31 -3.51
C THR A 99 -7.43 -8.10 -2.87
N TYR A 100 -6.55 -7.41 -3.57
CA TYR A 100 -5.17 -7.19 -3.15
C TYR A 100 -4.82 -5.72 -3.29
N THR A 101 -3.91 -5.26 -2.44
CA THR A 101 -3.27 -3.95 -2.56
C THR A 101 -1.79 -4.11 -2.88
N MET A 102 -1.22 -3.13 -3.55
CA MET A 102 0.21 -3.14 -3.90
C MET A 102 0.72 -1.72 -4.07
N GLY A 103 1.91 -1.47 -3.59
CA GLY A 103 2.59 -0.21 -3.81
C GLY A 103 4.06 -0.25 -3.46
N ALA A 104 4.78 0.79 -3.87
CA ALA A 104 6.22 0.94 -3.61
C ALA A 104 6.49 2.18 -2.75
N SER A 105 7.53 2.13 -1.90
CA SER A 105 7.90 3.20 -0.97
C SER A 105 6.71 3.51 -0.04
N MET A 106 6.26 4.75 0.09
CA MET A 106 5.03 5.10 0.83
C MET A 106 3.79 4.33 0.32
N GLY A 107 3.77 3.90 -0.96
CA GLY A 107 2.72 3.03 -1.48
C GLY A 107 2.74 1.64 -0.85
N GLY A 108 3.90 1.16 -0.42
CA GLY A 108 4.04 -0.05 0.39
C GLY A 108 3.49 0.16 1.79
N SER A 109 3.80 1.29 2.44
CA SER A 109 3.30 1.65 3.77
C SER A 109 1.77 1.70 3.80
N ILE A 110 1.14 2.42 2.86
CA ILE A 110 -0.34 2.46 2.81
C ILE A 110 -0.94 1.10 2.45
N SER A 111 -0.23 0.24 1.70
CA SER A 111 -0.70 -1.11 1.41
C SER A 111 -0.65 -2.03 2.64
N ALA A 112 0.39 -1.92 3.45
CA ALA A 112 0.50 -2.59 4.74
C ALA A 112 -0.59 -2.11 5.71
N TYR A 113 -0.81 -0.80 5.75
CA TYR A 113 -1.85 -0.19 6.57
C TYR A 113 -3.27 -0.62 6.14
N ALA A 114 -3.52 -0.66 4.84
CA ALA A 114 -4.81 -1.10 4.30
C ALA A 114 -5.18 -2.53 4.71
N ILE A 115 -4.25 -3.47 4.68
CA ILE A 115 -4.53 -4.86 5.07
C ILE A 115 -4.68 -5.02 6.58
N SER A 116 -4.04 -4.17 7.37
CA SER A 116 -4.18 -4.16 8.83
C SER A 116 -5.50 -3.55 9.27
N GLU A 117 -5.93 -2.46 8.65
CA GLU A 117 -7.20 -1.79 8.97
C GLU A 117 -8.43 -2.49 8.38
N TYR A 118 -8.30 -3.10 7.21
CA TYR A 118 -9.39 -3.74 6.48
C TYR A 118 -9.08 -5.20 6.12
N PRO A 119 -8.77 -6.06 7.11
CA PRO A 119 -8.38 -7.45 6.87
C PRO A 119 -9.50 -8.30 6.26
N ASP A 120 -10.75 -7.86 6.36
CA ASP A 120 -11.90 -8.54 5.76
C ASP A 120 -12.15 -8.14 4.30
N ILE A 121 -11.50 -7.07 3.83
CA ILE A 121 -11.60 -6.57 2.47
C ILE A 121 -10.40 -7.00 1.63
N PHE A 122 -9.19 -6.85 2.15
CA PHE A 122 -7.95 -7.19 1.44
C PHE A 122 -7.43 -8.56 1.88
N GLY A 123 -7.24 -9.46 0.93
CA GLY A 123 -6.69 -10.80 1.16
C GLY A 123 -5.17 -10.86 1.02
N GLY A 124 -4.54 -9.77 0.60
CA GLY A 124 -3.09 -9.67 0.54
C GLY A 124 -2.59 -8.27 0.21
N ALA A 125 -1.33 -8.04 0.53
CA ALA A 125 -0.59 -6.83 0.23
C ALA A 125 0.80 -7.15 -0.33
N ALA A 126 1.22 -6.42 -1.36
CA ALA A 126 2.60 -6.42 -1.85
C ALA A 126 3.22 -5.05 -1.56
N CYS A 127 4.15 -5.05 -0.64
CA CYS A 127 4.80 -3.87 -0.09
C CYS A 127 6.24 -3.84 -0.63
N LEU A 128 6.44 -3.09 -1.72
CA LEU A 128 7.69 -3.06 -2.47
C LEU A 128 8.58 -1.92 -1.99
N SER A 129 9.82 -2.21 -1.65
CA SER A 129 10.77 -1.19 -1.14
C SER A 129 10.07 -0.23 -0.18
N THR A 130 9.39 -0.80 0.80
CA THR A 130 8.49 -0.05 1.67
C THR A 130 9.26 0.91 2.55
N GLU A 131 8.73 2.11 2.69
CA GLU A 131 9.29 3.13 3.56
C GLU A 131 8.83 2.89 5.00
N TRP A 132 9.65 2.20 5.78
CA TRP A 132 9.36 1.82 7.17
C TRP A 132 9.75 2.87 8.21
N ALA A 133 10.47 3.90 7.80
CA ALA A 133 11.05 4.87 8.72
C ALA A 133 10.06 5.95 9.22
N HIS A 134 8.78 5.86 8.87
CA HIS A 134 7.77 6.79 9.36
C HIS A 134 7.70 6.79 10.89
N GLY A 135 7.75 7.99 11.47
CA GLY A 135 7.69 8.15 12.93
C GLY A 135 8.84 7.45 13.66
N ASP A 136 10.04 7.39 13.07
CA ASP A 136 11.23 6.72 13.64
C ASP A 136 10.97 5.24 13.98
N GLY A 137 10.25 4.53 13.11
CA GLY A 137 9.93 3.10 13.29
C GLY A 137 8.60 2.83 14.01
N ALA A 138 7.87 3.85 14.45
CA ALA A 138 6.57 3.69 15.11
C ALA A 138 5.60 2.83 14.31
N GLU A 139 5.69 2.89 12.98
CA GLU A 139 4.89 2.07 12.08
C GLU A 139 5.14 0.57 12.32
N ILE A 140 6.38 0.15 12.51
CA ILE A 140 6.75 -1.24 12.74
C ILE A 140 6.24 -1.72 14.10
N ASP A 141 6.46 -0.92 15.16
CA ASP A 141 5.98 -1.24 16.51
C ASP A 141 4.46 -1.40 16.54
N TRP A 142 3.76 -0.56 15.79
CA TRP A 142 2.31 -0.66 15.67
C TRP A 142 1.88 -1.97 15.01
N TYR A 143 2.53 -2.36 13.89
CA TYR A 143 2.20 -3.59 13.16
C TYR A 143 2.44 -4.86 13.99
N GLU A 144 3.36 -4.87 14.95
CA GLU A 144 3.56 -6.02 15.83
C GLU A 144 2.24 -6.51 16.46
N HIS A 145 1.30 -5.60 16.68
CA HIS A 145 0.01 -5.88 17.33
C HIS A 145 -1.21 -5.80 16.39
N HIS A 146 -1.03 -5.32 15.16
CA HIS A 146 -2.15 -4.99 14.28
C HIS A 146 -2.16 -5.77 12.95
N TRP A 147 -1.18 -6.65 12.72
CA TRP A 147 -1.25 -7.53 11.57
C TRP A 147 -2.47 -8.46 11.61
N PRO A 148 -3.08 -8.77 10.44
CA PRO A 148 -4.12 -9.78 10.38
C PRO A 148 -3.58 -11.13 10.86
N LYS A 149 -4.49 -11.97 11.38
CA LYS A 149 -4.14 -13.27 11.91
C LYS A 149 -3.32 -14.10 10.91
N ALA A 150 -2.23 -14.69 11.39
CA ALA A 150 -1.34 -15.52 10.59
C ALA A 150 -2.08 -16.63 9.83
N GLY A 151 -1.69 -16.85 8.57
CA GLY A 151 -2.26 -17.88 7.69
C GLY A 151 -3.57 -17.50 6.99
N SER A 152 -4.12 -16.31 7.26
CA SER A 152 -5.36 -15.83 6.64
C SER A 152 -5.16 -14.89 5.45
N HIS A 153 -3.96 -14.33 5.31
CA HIS A 153 -3.61 -13.32 4.32
C HIS A 153 -2.30 -13.65 3.62
N ARG A 154 -2.02 -12.97 2.51
CA ARG A 154 -0.77 -13.07 1.77
C ARG A 154 -0.05 -11.75 1.81
N LEU A 155 1.16 -11.74 2.35
CA LEU A 155 2.01 -10.57 2.42
C LEU A 155 3.29 -10.84 1.63
N TYR A 156 3.70 -9.86 0.86
CA TYR A 156 4.97 -9.84 0.17
C TYR A 156 5.71 -8.56 0.53
N PHE A 157 6.97 -8.71 0.90
CA PHE A 157 7.86 -7.61 1.21
C PHE A 157 9.17 -7.79 0.46
N ASP A 158 9.74 -6.72 -0.01
CA ASP A 158 11.12 -6.65 -0.49
C ASP A 158 11.74 -5.30 -0.13
N TYR A 159 13.04 -5.23 -0.20
CA TYR A 159 13.80 -3.99 -0.15
C TYR A 159 15.11 -4.14 -0.91
N GLY A 160 15.64 -3.02 -1.41
CA GLY A 160 16.93 -2.96 -2.06
C GLY A 160 18.07 -2.81 -1.05
N THR A 161 19.29 -3.04 -1.52
CA THR A 161 20.52 -2.90 -0.69
C THR A 161 21.24 -1.57 -0.91
N GLU A 162 20.72 -0.74 -1.79
CA GLU A 162 21.32 0.53 -2.20
C GLU A 162 20.33 1.69 -2.07
N THR A 163 20.85 2.90 -2.17
CA THR A 163 20.07 4.15 -2.14
C THR A 163 19.24 4.31 -0.86
N TYR A 164 17.97 4.68 -0.97
CA TYR A 164 17.08 4.90 0.16
C TYR A 164 16.77 3.62 0.94
N ASP A 165 16.67 2.49 0.26
CA ASP A 165 16.31 1.20 0.86
C ASP A 165 17.34 0.73 1.88
N LYS A 166 18.61 1.14 1.73
CA LYS A 166 19.64 0.84 2.72
C LYS A 166 19.33 1.40 4.12
N ALA A 167 18.55 2.47 4.20
CA ALA A 167 18.12 3.05 5.47
C ALA A 167 17.05 2.19 6.18
N TYR A 168 16.43 1.23 5.47
CA TYR A 168 15.37 0.37 6.02
C TYR A 168 15.88 -0.93 6.61
N GLU A 169 17.17 -1.25 6.44
CA GLU A 169 17.78 -2.48 6.98
C GLU A 169 17.56 -2.70 8.50
N PRO A 170 17.48 -1.66 9.36
CA PRO A 170 17.21 -1.84 10.79
C PRO A 170 15.75 -2.23 11.12
N TYR A 171 14.83 -2.07 10.17
CA TYR A 171 13.39 -2.32 10.33
C TYR A 171 12.98 -3.59 9.60
#